data_dccd7c98487aae7a125202c3fa48a42c
#
_entry.id   dccd7c98487aae7a125202c3fa48a42c
#
_cell.length_a   1.000
_cell.length_b   1.000
_cell.length_c   1.000
_cell.angle_alpha   90.00
_cell.angle_beta   90.00
_cell.angle_gamma   90.00
#
_symmetry.space_group_name_H-M   'P 1'
#
loop_
_entity.id
_entity.type
_entity.pdbx_description
1 polymer ?
#
loop_
_entity_poly.entity_id
_entity_poly.type
_entity_poly.pdbx_seq_one_letter_code
_entity_poly.pdbx_strand_id
1 'polypeptide(L)'
;GYTGCELQDDINSDPKALAMFETIRAHGAVKMGLIKHVDEAAKRQHTPKVAFVAAPKTYASSSGKVVEAAGIDLLVRAMSMGKLHHAMMGTAAVAIGTAAAVPGTLVNLAAGGSDREAVRFGHPSGTLRVGAQAVLENGQWAVKKAIMSRSARVLMEGWVRVPSDTF
;
A
#
# COMPACT_ATOMS: atom_id res chain seq x y z
N GLY A 1 11.45 7.75 -15.19
CA GLY A 1 11.03 7.19 -13.91
C GLY A 1 9.51 7.18 -13.81
N TYR A 2 8.99 6.48 -12.85
CA TYR A 2 7.54 6.42 -12.60
C TYR A 2 7.05 7.71 -11.94
N THR A 3 5.82 8.10 -12.28
CA THR A 3 5.23 9.38 -11.83
C THR A 3 4.36 9.23 -10.59
N GLY A 4 3.92 8.00 -10.31
CA GLY A 4 2.90 7.69 -9.30
C GLY A 4 1.46 7.80 -9.81
N CYS A 5 1.26 8.14 -11.10
CA CYS A 5 -0.05 8.23 -11.73
C CYS A 5 -0.41 6.98 -12.55
N GLU A 6 0.52 6.04 -12.70
CA GLU A 6 0.36 4.85 -13.53
C GLU A 6 -0.87 4.04 -13.10
N LEU A 7 -1.59 3.52 -14.08
CA LEU A 7 -2.64 2.53 -13.93
C LEU A 7 -2.08 1.12 -14.16
N GLN A 8 -2.93 0.10 -14.03
CA GLN A 8 -2.50 -1.28 -14.08
C GLN A 8 -1.83 -1.65 -15.40
N ASP A 9 -2.41 -1.25 -16.53
CA ASP A 9 -1.92 -1.60 -17.86
C ASP A 9 -0.57 -0.93 -18.15
N ASP A 10 -0.31 0.26 -17.61
CA ASP A 10 0.96 0.98 -17.79
C ASP A 10 2.15 0.20 -17.20
N ILE A 11 1.92 -0.61 -16.18
CA ILE A 11 2.95 -1.41 -15.52
C ILE A 11 2.83 -2.89 -15.88
N ASN A 12 1.60 -3.44 -15.88
CA ASN A 12 1.40 -4.88 -15.99
C ASN A 12 1.61 -5.43 -17.40
N SER A 13 1.60 -4.57 -18.41
CA SER A 13 1.94 -4.90 -19.79
C SER A 13 3.44 -4.77 -20.11
N ASP A 14 4.26 -4.23 -19.17
CA ASP A 14 5.70 -4.09 -19.34
C ASP A 14 6.47 -5.17 -18.54
N PRO A 15 6.97 -6.24 -19.19
CA PRO A 15 7.75 -7.28 -18.54
C PRO A 15 9.02 -6.76 -17.86
N LYS A 16 9.64 -5.69 -18.39
CA LYS A 16 10.87 -5.10 -17.80
C LYS A 16 10.54 -4.39 -16.48
N ALA A 17 9.43 -3.66 -16.44
CA ALA A 17 8.94 -3.06 -15.20
C ALA A 17 8.65 -4.13 -14.13
N LEU A 18 7.94 -5.19 -14.51
CA LEU A 18 7.61 -6.28 -13.57
C LEU A 18 8.87 -6.97 -13.04
N ALA A 19 9.85 -7.27 -13.91
CA ALA A 19 11.13 -7.88 -13.52
C ALA A 19 11.92 -6.97 -12.58
N MET A 20 11.94 -5.66 -12.84
CA MET A 20 12.60 -4.69 -11.96
C MET A 20 11.94 -4.66 -10.57
N PHE A 21 10.63 -4.57 -10.48
CA PHE A 21 9.92 -4.56 -9.18
C PHE A 21 10.12 -5.89 -8.43
N GLU A 22 10.13 -7.02 -9.12
CA GLU A 22 10.41 -8.31 -8.49
C GLU A 22 11.84 -8.37 -7.96
N THR A 23 12.83 -7.86 -8.69
CA THR A 23 14.21 -7.75 -8.22
C THR A 23 14.28 -6.91 -6.94
N ILE A 24 13.65 -5.75 -6.91
CA ILE A 24 13.59 -4.88 -5.72
C ILE A 24 12.95 -5.62 -4.55
N ARG A 25 11.83 -6.32 -4.80
CA ARG A 25 11.10 -7.10 -3.79
C ARG A 25 11.95 -8.21 -3.20
N ALA A 26 12.65 -8.96 -4.04
CA ALA A 26 13.49 -10.08 -3.63
C ALA A 26 14.67 -9.61 -2.75
N HIS A 27 15.37 -8.56 -3.17
CA HIS A 27 16.42 -7.95 -2.36
C HIS A 27 15.89 -7.35 -1.05
N GLY A 28 14.70 -6.74 -1.10
CA GLY A 28 14.01 -6.27 0.10
C GLY A 28 13.71 -7.40 1.08
N ALA A 29 13.27 -8.56 0.59
CA ALA A 29 12.98 -9.73 1.42
C ALA A 29 14.24 -10.27 2.13
N VAL A 30 15.39 -10.30 1.45
CA VAL A 30 16.68 -10.66 2.06
C VAL A 30 17.06 -9.63 3.13
N LYS A 31 16.96 -8.34 2.82
CA LYS A 31 17.29 -7.25 3.77
C LYS A 31 16.42 -7.27 5.02
N MET A 32 15.16 -7.71 4.90
CA MET A 32 14.22 -7.86 6.01
C MET A 32 14.44 -9.18 6.79
N GLY A 33 15.37 -10.04 6.38
CA GLY A 33 15.61 -11.34 7.01
C GLY A 33 14.49 -12.36 6.78
N LEU A 34 13.61 -12.14 5.80
CA LEU A 34 12.50 -13.05 5.49
C LEU A 34 12.94 -14.26 4.68
N ILE A 35 14.01 -14.13 3.93
CA ILE A 35 14.67 -15.18 3.14
C ILE A 35 16.19 -14.97 3.23
N LYS A 36 16.96 -16.03 2.93
CA LYS A 36 18.43 -15.97 2.94
C LYS A 36 19.00 -15.58 1.56
N HIS A 37 18.37 -16.06 0.50
CA HIS A 37 18.81 -15.85 -0.89
C HIS A 37 17.66 -15.33 -1.76
N VAL A 38 17.98 -14.51 -2.74
CA VAL A 38 16.98 -13.88 -3.64
C VAL A 38 16.13 -14.92 -4.40
N ASP A 39 16.69 -16.08 -4.71
CA ASP A 39 15.98 -17.15 -5.42
C ASP A 39 14.78 -17.73 -4.64
N GLU A 40 14.79 -17.59 -3.33
CA GLU A 40 13.70 -18.03 -2.48
C GLU A 40 12.45 -17.13 -2.62
N ALA A 41 12.63 -15.92 -3.15
CA ALA A 41 11.57 -14.92 -3.28
C ALA A 41 10.41 -15.42 -4.16
N ALA A 42 10.68 -16.23 -5.17
CA ALA A 42 9.67 -16.81 -6.05
C ALA A 42 8.64 -17.67 -5.30
N LYS A 43 9.08 -18.35 -4.23
CA LYS A 43 8.21 -19.18 -3.37
C LYS A 43 7.42 -18.36 -2.35
N ARG A 44 7.68 -17.04 -2.25
CA ARG A 44 7.13 -16.14 -1.25
C ARG A 44 6.60 -14.84 -1.87
N GLN A 45 5.80 -14.93 -2.91
CA GLN A 45 5.33 -13.78 -3.68
C GLN A 45 4.40 -12.83 -2.90
N HIS A 46 3.72 -13.31 -1.85
CA HIS A 46 2.79 -12.51 -1.04
C HIS A 46 3.48 -11.54 -0.07
N THR A 47 4.76 -11.77 0.28
CA THR A 47 5.51 -10.98 1.29
C THR A 47 7.02 -10.99 1.00
N PRO A 48 7.70 -9.82 1.06
CA PRO A 48 7.12 -8.50 1.27
C PRO A 48 6.38 -8.02 0.02
N LYS A 49 5.56 -6.99 0.16
CA LYS A 49 5.06 -6.20 -0.97
C LYS A 49 6.06 -5.09 -1.27
N VAL A 50 6.08 -4.64 -2.52
CA VAL A 50 6.81 -3.44 -2.92
C VAL A 50 5.82 -2.38 -3.34
N ALA A 51 6.11 -1.14 -3.01
CA ALA A 51 5.34 0.02 -3.45
C ALA A 51 6.29 1.14 -3.83
N PHE A 52 5.91 1.93 -4.81
CA PHE A 52 6.54 3.21 -5.07
C PHE A 52 5.59 4.35 -4.73
N VAL A 53 6.18 5.46 -4.33
CA VAL A 53 5.46 6.64 -3.86
C VAL A 53 5.96 7.86 -4.60
N ALA A 54 5.10 8.86 -4.75
CA ALA A 54 5.43 10.14 -5.35
C ALA A 54 4.68 11.28 -4.65
N ALA A 55 5.17 12.49 -4.82
CA ALA A 55 4.46 13.70 -4.39
C ALA A 55 3.07 13.80 -5.05
N PRO A 56 2.12 14.54 -4.44
CA PRO A 56 0.78 14.68 -4.97
C PRO A 56 0.77 15.23 -6.41
N LYS A 57 -0.02 14.61 -7.28
CA LYS A 57 -0.35 15.08 -8.62
C LYS A 57 -1.80 14.74 -8.91
N THR A 58 -2.46 15.58 -9.69
CA THR A 58 -3.78 15.30 -10.25
C THR A 58 -3.67 14.15 -11.26
N TYR A 59 -4.55 13.16 -11.18
CA TYR A 59 -4.59 12.02 -12.08
C TYR A 59 -6.01 11.50 -12.27
N ALA A 60 -6.25 10.78 -13.36
CA ALA A 60 -7.49 10.04 -13.57
C ALA A 60 -7.38 8.63 -12.94
N SER A 61 -8.33 8.26 -12.09
CA SER A 61 -8.42 6.90 -11.55
C SER A 61 -8.89 5.91 -12.63
N SER A 62 -8.81 4.62 -12.35
CA SER A 62 -9.27 3.55 -13.26
C SER A 62 -10.76 3.62 -13.63
N SER A 63 -11.57 4.34 -12.86
CA SER A 63 -12.97 4.64 -13.20
C SER A 63 -13.16 5.91 -14.05
N GLY A 64 -12.08 6.59 -14.40
CA GLY A 64 -12.11 7.90 -15.09
C GLY A 64 -12.35 9.10 -14.16
N LYS A 65 -12.62 8.87 -12.87
CA LYS A 65 -12.80 9.97 -11.93
C LYS A 65 -11.46 10.65 -11.64
N VAL A 66 -11.45 11.98 -11.77
CA VAL A 66 -10.27 12.79 -11.47
C VAL A 66 -10.06 12.85 -9.95
N VAL A 67 -8.84 12.61 -9.54
CA VAL A 67 -8.34 12.80 -8.17
C VAL A 67 -7.41 13.99 -8.18
N GLU A 68 -7.83 15.07 -7.52
CA GLU A 68 -7.07 16.31 -7.47
C GLU A 68 -5.89 16.20 -6.50
N ALA A 69 -4.74 16.79 -6.89
CA ALA A 69 -3.54 16.82 -6.06
C ALA A 69 -3.78 17.45 -4.69
N ALA A 70 -4.60 18.48 -4.60
CA ALA A 70 -4.95 19.16 -3.35
C ALA A 70 -5.76 18.28 -2.38
N GLY A 71 -6.36 17.20 -2.88
CA GLY A 71 -7.16 16.25 -2.07
C GLY A 71 -6.36 15.08 -1.49
N ILE A 72 -5.06 15.00 -1.76
CA ILE A 72 -4.18 13.90 -1.33
C ILE A 72 -2.84 14.43 -0.81
N ASP A 73 -2.19 13.67 0.04
CA ASP A 73 -0.86 13.99 0.58
C ASP A 73 0.27 13.36 -0.24
N LEU A 74 0.01 12.23 -0.92
CA LEU A 74 0.98 11.53 -1.78
C LEU A 74 0.27 10.59 -2.75
N LEU A 75 1.03 10.06 -3.68
CA LEU A 75 0.60 8.98 -4.59
C LEU A 75 1.28 7.67 -4.17
N VAL A 76 0.54 6.57 -4.25
CA VAL A 76 1.05 5.22 -3.94
C VAL A 76 0.64 4.24 -5.03
N ARG A 77 1.60 3.47 -5.50
CA ARG A 77 1.40 2.33 -6.42
C ARG A 77 2.01 1.10 -5.78
N ALA A 78 1.19 0.10 -5.49
CA ALA A 78 1.61 -1.09 -4.75
C ALA A 78 1.47 -2.36 -5.58
N MET A 79 2.54 -3.15 -5.58
CA MET A 79 2.61 -4.43 -6.26
C MET A 79 2.14 -5.55 -5.33
N SER A 80 1.41 -6.51 -5.88
CA SER A 80 1.02 -7.73 -5.19
C SER A 80 1.09 -8.91 -6.14
N MET A 81 1.72 -9.99 -5.72
CA MET A 81 1.87 -11.21 -6.54
C MET A 81 2.41 -10.91 -7.94
N GLY A 82 3.44 -10.05 -8.01
CA GLY A 82 4.11 -9.69 -9.27
C GLY A 82 3.38 -8.73 -10.19
N LYS A 83 2.27 -8.11 -9.77
CA LYS A 83 1.47 -7.18 -10.57
C LYS A 83 1.12 -5.92 -9.79
N LEU A 84 0.96 -4.78 -10.50
CA LEU A 84 0.38 -3.58 -9.91
C LEU A 84 -1.08 -3.84 -9.54
N HIS A 85 -1.40 -3.60 -8.27
CA HIS A 85 -2.73 -3.88 -7.74
C HIS A 85 -3.71 -2.76 -8.10
N HIS A 86 -4.93 -3.13 -8.49
CA HIS A 86 -6.00 -2.19 -8.85
C HIS A 86 -6.41 -1.26 -7.71
N ALA A 87 -6.62 -1.84 -6.52
CA ALA A 87 -6.97 -1.12 -5.31
C ALA A 87 -5.83 -1.21 -4.29
N MET A 88 -5.98 -0.58 -3.14
CA MET A 88 -4.98 -0.70 -2.08
C MET A 88 -5.29 -1.90 -1.18
N MET A 89 -4.30 -2.78 -1.02
CA MET A 89 -4.37 -3.89 -0.08
C MET A 89 -4.33 -3.38 1.36
N GLY A 90 -5.20 -3.90 2.24
CA GLY A 90 -5.30 -3.45 3.62
C GLY A 90 -3.98 -3.47 4.40
N THR A 91 -3.20 -4.54 4.27
CA THR A 91 -1.88 -4.66 4.92
C THR A 91 -0.86 -3.65 4.38
N ALA A 92 -0.87 -3.38 3.07
CA ALA A 92 -0.03 -2.35 2.49
C ALA A 92 -0.47 -0.95 2.93
N ALA A 93 -1.77 -0.70 3.03
CA ALA A 93 -2.31 0.57 3.53
C ALA A 93 -1.85 0.87 4.96
N VAL A 94 -1.89 -0.13 5.84
CA VAL A 94 -1.37 -0.01 7.22
C VAL A 94 0.14 0.30 7.21
N ALA A 95 0.92 -0.39 6.38
CA ALA A 95 2.36 -0.15 6.26
C ALA A 95 2.66 1.27 5.74
N ILE A 96 1.89 1.78 4.77
CA ILE A 96 2.01 3.15 4.26
C ILE A 96 1.68 4.17 5.37
N GLY A 97 0.59 3.97 6.11
CA GLY A 97 0.23 4.83 7.25
C GLY A 97 1.33 4.87 8.31
N THR A 98 1.88 3.71 8.64
CA THR A 98 3.00 3.59 9.59
C THR A 98 4.25 4.30 9.08
N ALA A 99 4.64 4.07 7.83
CA ALA A 99 5.81 4.72 7.24
C ALA A 99 5.63 6.24 7.15
N ALA A 100 4.42 6.73 6.89
CA ALA A 100 4.13 8.16 6.87
C ALA A 100 4.32 8.82 8.25
N ALA A 101 4.03 8.09 9.34
CA ALA A 101 4.19 8.56 10.72
C ALA A 101 5.64 8.51 11.23
N VAL A 102 6.56 7.88 10.47
CA VAL A 102 7.98 7.81 10.83
C VAL A 102 8.77 8.82 9.99
N PRO A 103 9.30 9.89 10.58
CA PRO A 103 10.08 10.90 9.88
C PRO A 103 11.25 10.32 9.08
N GLY A 104 11.49 10.88 7.90
CA GLY A 104 12.60 10.50 7.04
C GLY A 104 12.40 9.23 6.20
N THR A 105 11.28 8.51 6.35
CA THR A 105 10.93 7.44 5.42
C THR A 105 10.55 8.02 4.05
N LEU A 106 10.71 7.23 2.98
CA LEU A 106 10.32 7.67 1.63
C LEU A 106 8.85 8.08 1.55
N VAL A 107 7.96 7.41 2.30
CA VAL A 107 6.53 7.74 2.38
C VAL A 107 6.32 9.09 3.07
N ASN A 108 6.97 9.31 4.21
CA ASN A 108 6.91 10.58 4.93
C ASN A 108 7.43 11.74 4.07
N LEU A 109 8.58 11.54 3.42
CA LEU A 109 9.17 12.54 2.52
C LEU A 109 8.27 12.85 1.30
N ALA A 110 7.70 11.83 0.68
CA ALA A 110 6.75 12.03 -0.43
C ALA A 110 5.49 12.79 -0.01
N ALA A 111 5.11 12.67 1.25
CA ALA A 111 3.98 13.40 1.85
C ALA A 111 4.36 14.79 2.38
N GLY A 112 5.60 15.27 2.16
CA GLY A 112 6.08 16.61 2.56
C GLY A 112 6.98 16.65 3.79
N GLY A 113 7.37 15.51 4.38
CA GLY A 113 8.45 15.40 5.37
C GLY A 113 8.15 15.96 6.77
N SER A 114 6.87 16.15 7.12
CA SER A 114 6.46 16.64 8.45
C SER A 114 5.98 15.50 9.35
N ASP A 115 5.86 15.78 10.66
CA ASP A 115 5.18 14.88 11.59
C ASP A 115 3.73 14.69 11.16
N ARG A 116 3.30 13.43 11.07
CA ARG A 116 1.97 13.07 10.57
C ARG A 116 1.40 11.90 11.35
N GLU A 117 0.17 12.05 11.79
CA GLU A 117 -0.62 10.94 12.36
C GLU A 117 -1.51 10.25 11.29
N ALA A 118 -1.71 10.89 10.15
CA ALA A 118 -2.50 10.35 9.06
C ALA A 118 -2.07 10.95 7.71
N VAL A 119 -2.30 10.18 6.65
CA VAL A 119 -2.16 10.61 5.26
C VAL A 119 -3.35 10.12 4.43
N ARG A 120 -3.73 10.91 3.44
CA ARG A 120 -4.62 10.50 2.38
C ARG A 120 -3.79 10.30 1.12
N PHE A 121 -3.72 9.12 0.60
CA PHE A 121 -2.98 8.85 -0.62
C PHE A 121 -3.90 8.51 -1.80
N GLY A 122 -3.44 8.86 -3.01
CA GLY A 122 -4.04 8.45 -4.27
C GLY A 122 -3.48 7.11 -4.73
N HIS A 123 -4.36 6.21 -5.20
CA HIS A 123 -4.02 4.90 -5.75
C HIS A 123 -4.84 4.62 -7.03
N PRO A 124 -4.59 3.56 -7.81
CA PRO A 124 -5.23 3.40 -9.13
C PRO A 124 -6.76 3.53 -9.12
N SER A 125 -7.46 3.07 -8.11
CA SER A 125 -8.94 3.13 -8.06
C SER A 125 -9.52 4.30 -7.22
N GLY A 126 -8.68 5.24 -6.75
CA GLY A 126 -9.18 6.40 -6.01
C GLY A 126 -8.27 6.84 -4.86
N THR A 127 -8.85 7.13 -3.70
CA THR A 127 -8.09 7.60 -2.53
C THR A 127 -8.39 6.76 -1.29
N LEU A 128 -7.42 6.69 -0.37
CA LEU A 128 -7.60 6.07 0.93
C LEU A 128 -6.90 6.91 2.00
N ARG A 129 -7.57 7.10 3.14
CA ARG A 129 -6.97 7.72 4.32
C ARG A 129 -6.55 6.65 5.30
N VAL A 130 -5.32 6.74 5.75
CA VAL A 130 -4.72 5.83 6.75
C VAL A 130 -3.94 6.65 7.77
N GLY A 131 -3.71 6.09 8.93
CA GLY A 131 -2.93 6.75 9.95
C GLY A 131 -2.18 5.76 10.83
N ALA A 132 -1.21 6.27 11.58
CA ALA A 132 -0.52 5.53 12.62
C ALA A 132 0.03 6.50 13.66
N GLN A 133 0.22 5.97 14.85
CA GLN A 133 1.00 6.60 15.92
C GLN A 133 2.32 5.86 16.05
N ALA A 134 3.41 6.53 15.75
CA ALA A 134 4.77 6.03 15.92
C ALA A 134 5.50 6.90 16.96
N VAL A 135 6.27 6.27 17.82
CA VAL A 135 7.07 6.94 18.85
C VAL A 135 8.49 6.41 18.82
N LEU A 136 9.45 7.28 19.11
CA LEU A 136 10.85 6.90 19.23
C LEU A 136 11.13 6.47 20.67
N GLU A 137 11.38 5.19 20.89
CA GLU A 137 11.68 4.59 22.18
C GLU A 137 13.06 3.94 22.14
N ASN A 138 13.96 4.34 23.03
CA ASN A 138 15.32 3.80 23.10
C ASN A 138 16.07 3.80 21.76
N GLY A 139 15.86 4.86 20.94
CA GLY A 139 16.48 4.98 19.63
C GLY A 139 15.86 4.13 18.52
N GLN A 140 14.75 3.45 18.79
CA GLN A 140 14.00 2.67 17.80
C GLN A 140 12.57 3.17 17.67
N TRP A 141 12.04 3.15 16.44
CA TRP A 141 10.65 3.50 16.20
C TRP A 141 9.72 2.35 16.60
N ALA A 142 8.74 2.65 17.44
CA ALA A 142 7.69 1.74 17.86
C ALA A 142 6.33 2.25 17.38
N VAL A 143 5.53 1.37 16.79
CA VAL A 143 4.17 1.70 16.36
C VAL A 143 3.19 1.36 17.48
N LYS A 144 2.52 2.37 18.01
CA LYS A 144 1.53 2.22 19.08
C LYS A 144 0.13 1.94 18.54
N LYS A 145 -0.19 2.50 17.36
CA LYS A 145 -1.52 2.38 16.78
C LYS A 145 -1.45 2.49 15.26
N ALA A 146 -2.24 1.69 14.55
CA ALA A 146 -2.53 1.85 13.14
C ALA A 146 -4.03 2.08 12.94
N ILE A 147 -4.39 2.99 12.03
CA ILE A 147 -5.77 3.42 11.79
C ILE A 147 -6.04 3.30 10.30
N MET A 148 -7.10 2.57 9.94
CA MET A 148 -7.58 2.48 8.58
C MET A 148 -9.10 2.52 8.57
N SER A 149 -9.66 3.47 7.83
CA SER A 149 -11.11 3.54 7.58
C SER A 149 -11.50 2.60 6.45
N ARG A 150 -12.56 1.87 6.62
CA ARG A 150 -13.19 1.05 5.57
C ARG A 150 -14.69 1.36 5.52
N SER A 151 -15.22 1.44 4.31
CA SER A 151 -16.67 1.50 4.10
C SER A 151 -17.21 0.09 3.92
N ALA A 152 -18.42 -0.13 4.45
CA ALA A 152 -19.17 -1.33 4.21
C ALA A 152 -20.63 -0.96 3.98
N ARG A 153 -21.32 -1.75 3.16
CA ARG A 153 -22.78 -1.67 2.98
C ARG A 153 -23.34 -3.09 2.94
N VAL A 154 -24.53 -3.26 3.43
CA VAL A 154 -25.28 -4.51 3.27
C VAL A 154 -25.59 -4.67 1.79
N LEU A 155 -25.12 -5.75 1.18
CA LEU A 155 -25.40 -6.11 -0.21
C LEU A 155 -26.48 -7.17 -0.32
N MET A 156 -26.57 -8.02 0.72
CA MET A 156 -27.55 -9.10 0.78
C MET A 156 -27.85 -9.39 2.25
N GLU A 157 -29.09 -9.72 2.56
CA GLU A 157 -29.57 -10.17 3.86
C GLU A 157 -30.48 -11.38 3.66
N GLY A 158 -30.43 -12.34 4.58
CA GLY A 158 -31.22 -13.57 4.45
C GLY A 158 -31.15 -14.43 5.71
N TRP A 159 -31.87 -15.56 5.68
CA TRP A 159 -31.98 -16.52 6.76
C TRP A 159 -31.24 -17.80 6.42
N VAL A 160 -30.47 -18.32 7.38
CA VAL A 160 -29.86 -19.65 7.31
C VAL A 160 -30.68 -20.59 8.21
N ARG A 161 -31.14 -21.70 7.65
CA ARG A 161 -31.79 -22.74 8.45
C ARG A 161 -30.72 -23.66 9.02
N VAL A 162 -30.74 -23.80 10.33
CA VAL A 162 -29.79 -24.65 11.07
C VAL A 162 -30.58 -25.84 11.64
N PRO A 163 -30.07 -27.09 11.53
CA PRO A 163 -30.69 -28.25 12.19
C PRO A 163 -30.81 -28.01 13.70
N SER A 164 -31.89 -28.52 14.30
CA SER A 164 -32.19 -28.30 15.74
C SER A 164 -31.20 -28.97 16.69
N ASP A 165 -30.41 -29.90 16.20
CA ASP A 165 -29.39 -30.67 16.95
C ASP A 165 -27.97 -30.08 16.85
N THR A 166 -27.86 -28.87 16.30
CA THR A 166 -26.56 -28.19 16.10
C THR A 166 -26.10 -27.37 17.33
N PHE A 167 -26.98 -27.17 18.36
CA PHE A 167 -26.70 -26.36 19.55
C PHE A 167 -27.03 -27.12 20.84
#